data_a700fc7a87caf9cf572855faffd36c36
#
_entry.id   a700fc7a87caf9cf572855faffd36c36
#
_cell.length_a   1.000
_cell.length_b   1.000
_cell.length_c   1.000
_cell.angle_alpha   90.00
_cell.angle_beta   90.00
_cell.angle_gamma   90.00
#
_symmetry.space_group_name_H-M   'P 1'
#
loop_
_entity.id
_entity.type
_entity.pdbx_description
1 polymer ?
#
loop_
_entity_poly.entity_id
_entity_poly.type
_entity_poly.pdbx_seq_one_letter_code
_entity_poly.pdbx_strand_id
1 'polypeptide(L)'
;MTRSADNVFECEGALILGAGVAGLFTALKLAPFPALVIAAGRPGSTGSSIWAQGGIAAASGPDDSWASHAADTLAAAAGTGESSVAEFVTREAPDRIDDLLRYGTAFDRNPDGTLALAREAAHTHARIVHVSGDRAGAEVTRALAQAAKSTPSISVFEGYHAIELATVDGRAVGLFALQGATSRLTLFRAQAIIFATGGIGALYAVTTNPPESRGEGLGMAARAGAAIADAEFV
;
A
#
# COMPACT_ATOMS: atom_id res chain seq x y z
N MET A 1 -19.57 6.60 24.41
CA MET A 1 -19.81 5.16 24.66
C MET A 1 -18.47 4.48 24.81
N THR A 2 -18.16 3.97 25.98
CA THR A 2 -16.93 3.18 26.24
C THR A 2 -17.12 1.80 25.59
N ARG A 3 -16.41 1.52 24.50
CA ARG A 3 -16.38 0.17 23.93
C ARG A 3 -15.50 -0.70 24.85
N SER A 4 -16.03 -1.78 25.39
CA SER A 4 -15.23 -2.81 26.06
C SER A 4 -14.78 -3.82 25.00
N ALA A 5 -13.48 -4.05 24.90
CA ALA A 5 -12.94 -5.09 24.02
C ALA A 5 -12.94 -6.43 24.77
N ASP A 6 -13.18 -7.52 24.02
CA ASP A 6 -13.09 -8.89 24.55
C ASP A 6 -11.64 -9.30 24.79
N ASN A 7 -10.73 -8.78 23.95
CA ASN A 7 -9.28 -9.01 24.02
C ASN A 7 -8.52 -7.70 23.86
N VAL A 8 -7.35 -7.61 24.50
CA VAL A 8 -6.39 -6.53 24.31
C VAL A 8 -5.07 -7.12 23.84
N PHE A 9 -4.52 -6.56 22.77
CA PHE A 9 -3.23 -6.95 22.21
C PHE A 9 -2.30 -5.73 22.19
N GLU A 10 -1.13 -5.87 22.83
CA GLU A 10 -0.11 -4.82 22.83
C GLU A 10 0.83 -5.00 21.61
N CYS A 11 0.93 -3.98 20.78
CA CYS A 11 1.83 -3.96 19.64
C CYS A 11 3.12 -3.21 20.03
N GLU A 12 4.23 -3.91 20.06
CA GLU A 12 5.53 -3.34 20.45
C GLU A 12 6.09 -2.33 19.43
N GLY A 13 5.57 -2.31 18.21
CA GLY A 13 6.06 -1.48 17.12
C GLY A 13 4.95 -0.72 16.39
N ALA A 14 5.03 -0.69 15.07
CA ALA A 14 4.02 -0.05 14.22
C ALA A 14 2.85 -0.99 13.95
N LEU A 15 1.63 -0.49 14.10
CA LEU A 15 0.40 -1.15 13.66
C LEU A 15 0.05 -0.67 12.25
N ILE A 16 -0.03 -1.58 11.29
CA ILE A 16 -0.29 -1.28 9.89
C ILE A 16 -1.64 -1.86 9.49
N LEU A 17 -2.54 -1.02 8.99
CA LEU A 17 -3.86 -1.41 8.55
C LEU A 17 -3.86 -1.65 7.05
N GLY A 18 -4.01 -2.90 6.64
CA GLY A 18 -4.04 -3.33 5.25
C GLY A 18 -2.78 -4.08 4.81
N ALA A 19 -2.98 -5.22 4.17
CA ALA A 19 -1.93 -6.11 3.66
C ALA A 19 -1.83 -6.08 2.12
N GLY A 20 -2.12 -4.94 1.51
CA GLY A 20 -1.80 -4.63 0.13
C GLY A 20 -0.34 -4.25 -0.06
N VAL A 21 0.05 -3.83 -1.27
CA VAL A 21 1.43 -3.42 -1.59
C VAL A 21 1.95 -2.39 -0.59
N ALA A 22 1.19 -1.33 -0.31
CA ALA A 22 1.63 -0.25 0.57
C ALA A 22 1.91 -0.74 2.00
N GLY A 23 1.01 -1.54 2.59
CA GLY A 23 1.17 -2.04 3.95
C GLY A 23 2.31 -3.04 4.10
N LEU A 24 2.40 -4.01 3.18
CA LEU A 24 3.46 -5.01 3.19
C LEU A 24 4.84 -4.38 2.93
N PHE A 25 4.92 -3.46 1.97
CA PHE A 25 6.17 -2.76 1.68
C PHE A 25 6.62 -1.92 2.88
N THR A 26 5.69 -1.20 3.52
CA THR A 26 5.98 -0.43 4.74
C THR A 26 6.50 -1.32 5.86
N ALA A 27 5.85 -2.47 6.12
CA ALA A 27 6.30 -3.41 7.13
C ALA A 27 7.74 -3.90 6.86
N LEU A 28 8.05 -4.23 5.61
CA LEU A 28 9.38 -4.67 5.20
C LEU A 28 10.44 -3.56 5.32
N LYS A 29 10.08 -2.32 5.01
CA LYS A 29 10.99 -1.16 5.16
C LYS A 29 11.24 -0.79 6.63
N LEU A 30 10.33 -1.12 7.53
CA LEU A 30 10.52 -0.93 8.97
C LEU A 30 11.45 -1.98 9.60
N ALA A 31 11.62 -3.15 8.98
CA ALA A 31 12.47 -4.21 9.54
C ALA A 31 13.91 -3.73 9.78
N PRO A 32 14.54 -4.09 10.92
CA PRO A 32 14.10 -5.05 11.94
C PRO A 32 13.17 -4.50 13.03
N PHE A 33 12.66 -3.26 12.91
CA PHE A 33 11.71 -2.71 13.86
C PHE A 33 10.39 -3.50 13.80
N PRO A 34 9.77 -3.85 14.94
CA PRO A 34 8.56 -4.65 14.96
C PRO A 34 7.39 -3.99 14.23
N ALA A 35 6.67 -4.77 13.43
CA ALA A 35 5.46 -4.34 12.76
C ALA A 35 4.36 -5.40 12.86
N LEU A 36 3.16 -4.96 13.16
CA LEU A 36 1.95 -5.79 13.16
C LEU A 36 1.04 -5.32 12.03
N VAL A 37 0.78 -6.20 11.08
CA VAL A 37 -0.12 -5.93 9.95
C VAL A 37 -1.49 -6.55 10.25
N ILE A 38 -2.55 -5.75 10.22
CA ILE A 38 -3.95 -6.20 10.32
C ILE A 38 -4.54 -6.29 8.92
N ALA A 39 -5.08 -7.45 8.59
CA ALA A 39 -5.68 -7.72 7.29
C ALA A 39 -7.06 -8.36 7.43
N ALA A 40 -8.05 -7.88 6.68
CA ALA A 40 -9.37 -8.47 6.60
C ALA A 40 -9.35 -9.84 5.91
N GLY A 41 -8.50 -9.99 4.91
CA GLY A 41 -8.27 -11.23 4.18
C GLY A 41 -6.81 -11.67 4.21
N ARG A 42 -6.52 -12.74 3.46
CA ARG A 42 -5.15 -13.27 3.34
C ARG A 42 -4.27 -12.31 2.53
N PRO A 43 -3.07 -11.93 3.00
CA PRO A 43 -2.12 -11.13 2.23
C PRO A 43 -1.81 -11.75 0.86
N GLY A 44 -1.74 -10.91 -0.16
CA GLY A 44 -1.46 -11.35 -1.52
C GLY A 44 -2.63 -12.00 -2.27
N SER A 45 -3.85 -12.04 -1.68
CA SER A 45 -5.02 -12.67 -2.31
C SER A 45 -6.25 -11.76 -2.40
N THR A 46 -6.23 -10.58 -1.79
CA THR A 46 -7.36 -9.65 -1.75
C THR A 46 -6.89 -8.20 -1.94
N GLY A 47 -7.82 -7.32 -2.25
CA GLY A 47 -7.60 -5.89 -2.40
C GLY A 47 -7.16 -5.47 -3.81
N SER A 48 -7.11 -4.15 -4.05
CA SER A 48 -6.85 -3.57 -5.38
C SER A 48 -5.45 -3.87 -5.92
N SER A 49 -4.47 -4.10 -5.05
CA SER A 49 -3.08 -4.31 -5.46
C SER A 49 -2.90 -5.50 -6.40
N ILE A 50 -3.62 -6.60 -6.17
CA ILE A 50 -3.52 -7.80 -7.03
C ILE A 50 -4.15 -7.62 -8.40
N TRP A 51 -4.98 -6.58 -8.57
CA TRP A 51 -5.69 -6.28 -9.82
C TRP A 51 -4.94 -5.30 -10.70
N ALA A 52 -3.84 -4.71 -10.20
CA ALA A 52 -3.03 -3.78 -10.97
C ALA A 52 -2.33 -4.51 -12.13
N GLN A 53 -2.64 -4.10 -13.36
CA GLN A 53 -2.25 -4.82 -14.58
C GLN A 53 -1.00 -4.24 -15.21
N GLY A 54 -0.91 -2.93 -15.37
CA GLY A 54 0.15 -2.26 -16.12
C GLY A 54 1.55 -2.63 -15.62
N GLY A 55 2.18 -1.73 -14.95
CA GLY A 55 3.51 -1.92 -14.38
C GLY A 55 3.81 -0.80 -13.40
N ILE A 56 5.09 -0.61 -13.13
CA ILE A 56 5.56 0.47 -12.27
C ILE A 56 6.49 1.35 -13.08
N ALA A 57 6.18 2.65 -13.15
CA ALA A 57 7.03 3.62 -13.81
C ALA A 57 8.24 3.96 -12.93
N ALA A 58 9.44 3.78 -13.47
CA ALA A 58 10.70 4.18 -12.84
C ALA A 58 11.75 4.50 -13.91
N ALA A 59 12.42 5.63 -13.79
CA ALA A 59 13.46 6.05 -14.72
C ALA A 59 14.73 5.20 -14.51
N SER A 60 14.71 3.96 -15.01
CA SER A 60 15.79 2.98 -14.87
C SER A 60 16.55 2.72 -16.18
N GLY A 61 16.12 3.33 -17.28
CA GLY A 61 16.79 3.23 -18.57
C GLY A 61 17.98 4.19 -18.68
N PRO A 62 18.97 3.89 -19.57
CA PRO A 62 20.19 4.69 -19.70
C PRO A 62 19.96 6.13 -20.19
N ASP A 63 18.88 6.34 -20.97
CA ASP A 63 18.56 7.63 -21.59
C ASP A 63 17.41 8.35 -20.85
N ASP A 64 17.01 7.87 -19.67
CA ASP A 64 15.92 8.43 -18.89
C ASP A 64 16.42 9.05 -17.59
N SER A 65 15.60 9.93 -17.00
CA SER A 65 15.90 10.57 -15.73
C SER A 65 14.65 10.78 -14.89
N TRP A 66 14.82 10.83 -13.56
CA TRP A 66 13.74 11.19 -12.66
C TRP A 66 13.10 12.55 -13.00
N ALA A 67 13.90 13.51 -13.49
CA ALA A 67 13.41 14.83 -13.87
C ALA A 67 12.50 14.77 -15.11
N SER A 68 12.87 13.96 -16.12
CA SER A 68 12.01 13.68 -17.28
C SER A 68 10.71 12.97 -16.84
N HIS A 69 10.80 12.02 -15.92
CA HIS A 69 9.63 11.35 -15.37
C HIS A 69 8.72 12.30 -14.59
N ALA A 70 9.28 13.20 -13.78
CA ALA A 70 8.51 14.23 -13.08
C ALA A 70 7.81 15.18 -14.05
N ALA A 71 8.48 15.61 -15.11
CA ALA A 71 7.89 16.47 -16.13
C ALA A 71 6.70 15.81 -16.83
N ASP A 72 6.82 14.53 -17.22
CA ASP A 72 5.72 13.76 -17.81
C ASP A 72 4.54 13.62 -16.83
N THR A 73 4.83 13.37 -15.55
CA THR A 73 3.83 13.24 -14.48
C THR A 73 3.05 14.55 -14.29
N LEU A 74 3.75 15.68 -14.24
CA LEU A 74 3.12 16.99 -14.08
C LEU A 74 2.31 17.40 -15.31
N ALA A 75 2.79 17.05 -16.52
CA ALA A 75 2.04 17.30 -17.75
C ALA A 75 0.72 16.52 -17.75
N ALA A 76 0.74 15.24 -17.34
CA ALA A 76 -0.46 14.41 -17.21
C ALA A 76 -1.40 14.90 -16.09
N ALA A 77 -0.87 15.46 -15.01
CA ALA A 77 -1.66 16.00 -13.89
C ALA A 77 -2.40 17.30 -14.26
N ALA A 78 -2.11 17.94 -15.38
CA ALA A 78 -2.82 19.10 -15.92
C ALA A 78 -3.04 20.24 -14.89
N GLY A 79 -2.08 20.45 -14.00
CA GLY A 79 -2.11 21.51 -12.98
C GLY A 79 -2.70 21.10 -11.63
N THR A 80 -3.14 19.84 -11.46
CA THR A 80 -3.64 19.33 -10.17
C THR A 80 -2.56 18.72 -9.27
N GLY A 81 -1.36 18.46 -9.82
CA GLY A 81 -0.26 17.82 -9.10
C GLY A 81 0.72 18.83 -8.47
N GLU A 82 1.27 18.51 -7.31
CA GLU A 82 2.36 19.26 -6.69
C GLU A 82 3.72 18.83 -7.25
N SER A 83 4.51 19.78 -7.74
CA SER A 83 5.83 19.50 -8.34
C SER A 83 6.81 18.86 -7.34
N SER A 84 6.82 19.30 -6.09
CA SER A 84 7.67 18.73 -5.04
C SER A 84 7.39 17.26 -4.78
N VAL A 85 6.12 16.86 -4.83
CA VAL A 85 5.69 15.46 -4.66
C VAL A 85 6.07 14.64 -5.89
N ALA A 86 5.79 15.15 -7.11
CA ALA A 86 6.17 14.47 -8.34
C ALA A 86 7.69 14.22 -8.43
N GLU A 87 8.49 15.25 -8.11
CA GLU A 87 9.96 15.13 -8.09
C GLU A 87 10.44 14.11 -7.04
N PHE A 88 9.88 14.16 -5.83
CA PHE A 88 10.24 13.22 -4.77
C PHE A 88 9.93 11.78 -5.17
N VAL A 89 8.71 11.50 -5.62
CA VAL A 89 8.28 10.14 -5.98
C VAL A 89 9.08 9.60 -7.16
N THR A 90 9.29 10.40 -8.21
CA THR A 90 10.02 9.94 -9.40
C THR A 90 11.51 9.74 -9.15
N ARG A 91 12.11 10.50 -8.23
CA ARG A 91 13.51 10.34 -7.79
C ARG A 91 13.69 9.04 -7.01
N GLU A 92 12.75 8.71 -6.14
CA GLU A 92 12.77 7.50 -5.33
C GLU A 92 12.43 6.21 -6.13
N ALA A 93 11.71 6.33 -7.25
CA ALA A 93 11.15 5.19 -7.96
C ALA A 93 12.19 4.10 -8.35
N PRO A 94 13.40 4.42 -8.89
CA PRO A 94 14.39 3.40 -9.22
C PRO A 94 14.81 2.56 -7.99
N ASP A 95 15.07 3.21 -6.85
CA ASP A 95 15.45 2.53 -5.61
C ASP A 95 14.31 1.62 -5.10
N ARG A 96 13.06 2.02 -5.34
CA ARG A 96 11.90 1.19 -4.95
C ARG A 96 11.75 -0.03 -5.85
N ILE A 97 12.13 0.06 -7.12
CA ILE A 97 12.23 -1.13 -7.99
C ILE A 97 13.30 -2.09 -7.48
N ASP A 98 14.45 -1.57 -7.07
CA ASP A 98 15.51 -2.38 -6.48
C ASP A 98 15.09 -3.05 -5.15
N ASP A 99 14.32 -2.34 -4.31
CA ASP A 99 13.72 -2.94 -3.12
C ASP A 99 12.79 -4.10 -3.50
N LEU A 100 11.90 -3.93 -4.49
CA LEU A 100 10.98 -4.97 -4.95
C LEU A 100 11.72 -6.19 -5.52
N LEU A 101 12.82 -5.97 -6.25
CA LEU A 101 13.70 -7.05 -6.71
C LEU A 101 14.30 -7.82 -5.54
N ARG A 102 14.80 -7.12 -4.51
CA ARG A 102 15.33 -7.74 -3.28
C ARG A 102 14.29 -8.53 -2.51
N TYR A 103 13.03 -8.10 -2.54
CA TYR A 103 11.91 -8.82 -1.94
C TYR A 103 11.37 -9.97 -2.81
N GLY A 104 11.98 -10.20 -3.99
CA GLY A 104 11.69 -11.37 -4.82
C GLY A 104 10.65 -11.15 -5.92
N THR A 105 10.39 -9.91 -6.31
CA THR A 105 9.57 -9.63 -7.51
C THR A 105 10.36 -9.99 -8.76
N ALA A 106 9.79 -10.87 -9.60
CA ALA A 106 10.42 -11.33 -10.84
C ALA A 106 9.97 -10.45 -12.03
N PHE A 107 10.49 -9.21 -12.10
CA PHE A 107 10.28 -8.36 -13.27
C PHE A 107 10.85 -8.96 -14.54
N ASP A 108 10.21 -8.70 -15.67
CA ASP A 108 10.63 -9.17 -16.98
C ASP A 108 12.00 -8.59 -17.34
N ARG A 109 12.83 -9.40 -18.03
CA ARG A 109 14.21 -9.04 -18.38
C ARG A 109 14.47 -9.28 -19.86
N ASN A 110 15.34 -8.45 -20.40
CA ASN A 110 15.94 -8.64 -21.72
C ASN A 110 16.92 -9.85 -21.70
N PRO A 111 17.31 -10.38 -22.87
CA PRO A 111 18.29 -11.47 -22.96
C PRO A 111 19.65 -11.16 -22.32
N ASP A 112 20.04 -9.88 -22.22
CA ASP A 112 21.26 -9.42 -21.57
C ASP A 112 21.15 -9.29 -20.04
N GLY A 113 19.96 -9.59 -19.46
CA GLY A 113 19.69 -9.54 -18.03
C GLY A 113 19.22 -8.18 -17.52
N THR A 114 19.18 -7.13 -18.34
CA THR A 114 18.62 -5.83 -17.96
C THR A 114 17.08 -5.91 -17.82
N LEU A 115 16.48 -4.97 -17.09
CA LEU A 115 15.01 -4.89 -16.99
C LEU A 115 14.39 -4.60 -18.35
N ALA A 116 13.37 -5.34 -18.72
CA ALA A 116 12.57 -5.05 -19.90
C ALA A 116 11.65 -3.87 -19.59
N LEU A 117 11.81 -2.77 -20.32
CA LEU A 117 11.05 -1.55 -20.12
C LEU A 117 10.05 -1.34 -21.24
N ALA A 118 8.81 -1.07 -20.90
CA ALA A 118 7.76 -0.67 -21.83
C ALA A 118 7.51 0.85 -21.74
N ARG A 119 6.89 1.39 -22.79
CA ARG A 119 6.43 2.78 -22.83
C ARG A 119 4.91 2.79 -22.93
N GLU A 120 4.27 3.45 -21.99
CA GLU A 120 2.84 3.72 -22.02
C GLU A 120 2.54 5.18 -22.40
N ALA A 121 1.27 5.48 -22.66
CA ALA A 121 0.80 6.83 -22.93
C ALA A 121 1.22 7.80 -21.80
N ALA A 122 1.43 9.07 -22.16
CA ALA A 122 1.93 10.14 -21.31
C ALA A 122 3.41 10.04 -20.90
N HIS A 123 4.12 8.96 -21.19
CA HIS A 123 5.55 8.84 -20.96
C HIS A 123 6.38 9.15 -22.21
N THR A 124 7.40 9.99 -22.08
CA THR A 124 8.34 10.30 -23.18
C THR A 124 9.38 9.18 -23.37
N HIS A 125 9.69 8.40 -22.32
CA HIS A 125 10.66 7.31 -22.34
C HIS A 125 10.01 5.97 -21.98
N ALA A 126 10.66 4.87 -22.36
CA ALA A 126 10.33 3.54 -21.89
C ALA A 126 10.84 3.39 -20.44
N ARG A 127 9.92 3.35 -19.47
CA ARG A 127 10.25 3.29 -18.04
C ARG A 127 9.34 2.40 -17.21
N ILE A 128 8.43 1.70 -17.86
CA ILE A 128 7.49 0.82 -17.16
C ILE A 128 8.12 -0.55 -16.98
N VAL A 129 8.43 -0.93 -15.75
CA VAL A 129 8.78 -2.32 -15.41
C VAL A 129 7.50 -3.13 -15.22
N HIS A 130 7.46 -4.34 -15.77
CA HIS A 130 6.27 -5.18 -15.78
C HIS A 130 6.63 -6.64 -15.45
N VAL A 131 5.60 -7.47 -15.22
CA VAL A 131 5.75 -8.91 -14.98
C VAL A 131 4.76 -9.65 -15.87
N SER A 132 5.27 -10.48 -16.78
CA SER A 132 4.46 -11.33 -17.66
C SER A 132 3.30 -10.58 -18.33
N GLY A 133 3.56 -9.37 -18.82
CA GLY A 133 2.57 -8.47 -19.42
C GLY A 133 1.77 -7.69 -18.36
N ASP A 134 0.63 -8.22 -17.93
CA ASP A 134 -0.36 -7.53 -17.10
C ASP A 134 -0.46 -8.07 -15.65
N ARG A 135 0.59 -8.74 -15.16
CA ARG A 135 0.56 -9.42 -13.83
C ARG A 135 1.38 -8.71 -12.76
N ALA A 136 1.82 -7.49 -12.98
CA ALA A 136 2.71 -6.78 -12.08
C ALA A 136 2.16 -6.68 -10.65
N GLY A 137 0.92 -6.27 -10.48
CA GLY A 137 0.30 -6.13 -9.17
C GLY A 137 0.22 -7.43 -8.38
N ALA A 138 -0.23 -8.52 -9.03
CA ALA A 138 -0.33 -9.83 -8.40
C ALA A 138 1.04 -10.35 -7.96
N GLU A 139 2.06 -10.26 -8.82
CA GLU A 139 3.40 -10.78 -8.52
C GLU A 139 4.14 -9.94 -7.48
N VAL A 140 4.05 -8.61 -7.54
CA VAL A 140 4.59 -7.72 -6.50
C VAL A 140 3.96 -8.03 -5.16
N THR A 141 2.62 -8.11 -5.10
CA THR A 141 1.92 -8.38 -3.83
C THR A 141 2.28 -9.76 -3.28
N ARG A 142 2.38 -10.78 -4.14
CA ARG A 142 2.81 -12.13 -3.76
C ARG A 142 4.23 -12.13 -3.19
N ALA A 143 5.18 -11.47 -3.86
CA ALA A 143 6.57 -11.39 -3.43
C ALA A 143 6.68 -10.70 -2.05
N LEU A 144 6.02 -9.56 -1.88
CA LEU A 144 5.98 -8.83 -0.60
C LEU A 144 5.34 -9.65 0.52
N ALA A 145 4.24 -10.35 0.26
CA ALA A 145 3.59 -11.22 1.24
C ALA A 145 4.52 -12.37 1.69
N GLN A 146 5.25 -12.97 0.74
CA GLN A 146 6.23 -14.01 1.05
C GLN A 146 7.41 -13.46 1.84
N ALA A 147 7.95 -12.30 1.46
CA ALA A 147 9.04 -11.65 2.16
C ALA A 147 8.63 -11.27 3.60
N ALA A 148 7.44 -10.68 3.78
CA ALA A 148 6.91 -10.33 5.10
C ALA A 148 6.77 -11.55 5.99
N LYS A 149 6.23 -12.67 5.45
CA LYS A 149 6.10 -13.94 6.18
C LYS A 149 7.45 -14.50 6.65
N SER A 150 8.53 -14.24 5.90
CA SER A 150 9.88 -14.71 6.20
C SER A 150 10.67 -13.75 7.08
N THR A 151 10.11 -12.59 7.44
CA THR A 151 10.77 -11.55 8.24
C THR A 151 10.32 -11.67 9.71
N PRO A 152 11.21 -12.04 10.65
CA PRO A 152 10.83 -12.34 12.03
C PRO A 152 10.20 -11.17 12.82
N SER A 153 10.52 -9.91 12.43
CA SER A 153 9.97 -8.72 13.07
C SER A 153 8.56 -8.34 12.58
N ILE A 154 8.01 -9.08 11.60
CA ILE A 154 6.70 -8.79 11.04
C ILE A 154 5.70 -9.87 11.46
N SER A 155 4.61 -9.45 12.11
CA SER A 155 3.46 -10.30 12.40
C SER A 155 2.27 -9.89 11.54
N VAL A 156 1.54 -10.87 11.00
CA VAL A 156 0.33 -10.60 10.20
C VAL A 156 -0.86 -11.26 10.85
N PHE A 157 -1.89 -10.48 11.16
CA PHE A 157 -3.16 -10.93 11.72
C PHE A 157 -4.23 -10.88 10.63
N GLU A 158 -4.58 -12.05 10.12
CA GLU A 158 -5.60 -12.24 9.08
C GLU A 158 -7.00 -12.37 9.67
N GLY A 159 -8.02 -11.99 8.92
CA GLY A 159 -9.42 -12.11 9.31
C GLY A 159 -9.88 -11.07 10.33
N TYR A 160 -9.17 -9.96 10.46
CA TYR A 160 -9.54 -8.85 11.33
C TYR A 160 -10.01 -7.65 10.52
N HIS A 161 -11.23 -7.23 10.75
CA HIS A 161 -11.82 -6.02 10.16
C HIS A 161 -11.63 -4.84 11.10
N ALA A 162 -10.89 -3.84 10.67
CA ALA A 162 -10.72 -2.60 11.40
C ALA A 162 -12.06 -1.86 11.52
N ILE A 163 -12.43 -1.45 12.73
CA ILE A 163 -13.74 -0.84 13.01
C ILE A 163 -13.59 0.65 13.36
N GLU A 164 -12.66 0.97 14.28
CA GLU A 164 -12.52 2.34 14.79
C GLU A 164 -11.16 2.53 15.44
N LEU A 165 -10.63 3.75 15.40
CA LEU A 165 -9.47 4.12 16.19
C LEU A 165 -9.83 4.27 17.66
N ALA A 166 -9.00 3.74 18.53
CA ALA A 166 -9.01 4.08 19.95
C ALA A 166 -8.25 5.39 20.15
N THR A 167 -8.93 6.41 20.67
CA THR A 167 -8.33 7.73 20.91
C THR A 167 -8.43 8.11 22.37
N VAL A 168 -7.38 8.73 22.90
CA VAL A 168 -7.34 9.34 24.24
C VAL A 168 -6.79 10.75 24.06
N ASP A 169 -7.51 11.74 24.53
CA ASP A 169 -7.13 13.16 24.46
C ASP A 169 -6.73 13.59 23.03
N GLY A 170 -7.49 13.15 22.03
CA GLY A 170 -7.25 13.47 20.63
C GLY A 170 -6.08 12.72 19.97
N ARG A 171 -5.43 11.80 20.66
CA ARG A 171 -4.35 10.97 20.12
C ARG A 171 -4.84 9.55 19.85
N ALA A 172 -4.50 9.00 18.69
CA ALA A 172 -4.70 7.60 18.40
C ALA A 172 -3.74 6.76 19.25
N VAL A 173 -4.30 5.82 20.03
CA VAL A 173 -3.56 4.94 20.95
C VAL A 173 -3.77 3.46 20.62
N GLY A 174 -4.58 3.17 19.61
CA GLY A 174 -4.87 1.80 19.19
C GLY A 174 -5.98 1.73 18.16
N LEU A 175 -6.36 0.51 17.87
CA LEU A 175 -7.38 0.15 16.89
C LEU A 175 -8.33 -0.88 17.48
N PHE A 176 -9.62 -0.67 17.37
CA PHE A 176 -10.61 -1.71 17.53
C PHE A 176 -10.81 -2.46 16.22
N ALA A 177 -10.64 -3.77 16.25
CA ALA A 177 -10.88 -4.63 15.11
C ALA A 177 -11.77 -5.81 15.49
N LEU A 178 -12.64 -6.22 14.58
CA LEU A 178 -13.52 -7.37 14.73
C LEU A 178 -12.89 -8.59 14.08
N GLN A 179 -12.72 -9.66 14.81
CA GLN A 179 -12.29 -10.94 14.26
C GLN A 179 -13.47 -11.59 13.54
N GLY A 180 -13.38 -11.73 12.21
CA GLY A 180 -14.48 -12.21 11.37
C GLY A 180 -15.01 -13.59 11.75
N ALA A 181 -14.14 -14.53 12.10
CA ALA A 181 -14.53 -15.89 12.45
C ALA A 181 -15.30 -16.00 13.79
N THR A 182 -15.04 -15.12 14.76
CA THR A 182 -15.60 -15.24 16.12
C THR A 182 -16.49 -14.06 16.50
N SER A 183 -16.54 -13.01 15.68
CA SER A 183 -17.17 -11.73 15.98
C SER A 183 -16.69 -11.09 17.29
N ARG A 184 -15.49 -11.44 17.75
CA ARG A 184 -14.89 -10.85 18.94
C ARG A 184 -14.25 -9.52 18.62
N LEU A 185 -14.48 -8.54 19.48
CA LEU A 185 -13.86 -7.22 19.40
C LEU A 185 -12.49 -7.26 20.08
N THR A 186 -11.44 -6.93 19.35
CA THR A 186 -10.07 -6.87 19.86
C THR A 186 -9.58 -5.43 19.80
N LEU A 187 -8.98 -4.96 20.88
CA LEU A 187 -8.23 -3.71 20.91
C LEU A 187 -6.74 -4.00 20.69
N PHE A 188 -6.21 -3.52 19.58
CA PHE A 188 -4.78 -3.47 19.34
C PHE A 188 -4.24 -2.12 19.80
N ARG A 189 -3.43 -2.11 20.86
CA ARG A 189 -2.75 -0.90 21.33
C ARG A 189 -1.44 -0.72 20.59
N ALA A 190 -1.18 0.50 20.14
CA ALA A 190 0.03 0.84 19.40
C ALA A 190 0.41 2.30 19.59
N GLN A 191 1.71 2.58 19.51
CA GLN A 191 2.24 3.95 19.55
C GLN A 191 2.17 4.66 18.19
N ALA A 192 2.19 3.89 17.09
CA ALA A 192 2.08 4.39 15.73
C ALA A 192 1.12 3.51 14.94
N ILE A 193 0.20 4.15 14.20
CA ILE A 193 -0.78 3.47 13.36
C ILE A 193 -0.64 4.00 11.94
N ILE A 194 -0.43 3.10 10.99
CA ILE A 194 -0.22 3.40 9.57
C ILE A 194 -1.42 2.88 8.79
N PHE A 195 -2.09 3.78 8.08
CA PHE A 195 -3.19 3.42 7.19
C PHE A 195 -2.66 3.07 5.81
N ALA A 196 -2.91 1.83 5.38
CA ALA A 196 -2.63 1.31 4.05
C ALA A 196 -3.88 0.58 3.50
N THR A 197 -5.06 1.13 3.77
CA THR A 197 -6.37 0.50 3.62
C THR A 197 -6.96 0.59 2.20
N GLY A 198 -6.24 1.19 1.27
CA GLY A 198 -6.70 1.36 -0.11
C GLY A 198 -7.73 2.49 -0.26
N GLY A 199 -8.39 2.50 -1.42
CA GLY A 199 -9.30 3.56 -1.84
C GLY A 199 -10.77 3.34 -1.50
N ILE A 200 -11.64 4.09 -2.19
CA ILE A 200 -13.09 4.19 -1.93
C ILE A 200 -13.96 3.77 -3.11
N GLY A 201 -13.39 3.33 -4.22
CA GLY A 201 -14.12 3.13 -5.49
C GLY A 201 -15.31 2.18 -5.40
N ALA A 202 -15.31 1.22 -4.47
CA ALA A 202 -16.42 0.29 -4.27
C ALA A 202 -17.66 0.91 -3.57
N LEU A 203 -17.62 2.19 -3.22
CA LEU A 203 -18.82 2.94 -2.82
C LEU A 203 -19.72 3.30 -4.02
N TYR A 204 -19.17 3.27 -5.22
CA TYR A 204 -19.91 3.60 -6.45
C TYR A 204 -20.53 2.35 -7.06
N ALA A 205 -21.75 2.50 -7.62
CA ALA A 205 -22.48 1.39 -8.22
C ALA A 205 -21.80 0.82 -9.46
N VAL A 206 -21.03 1.65 -10.18
CA VAL A 206 -20.25 1.25 -11.36
C VAL A 206 -18.77 1.53 -11.04
N THR A 207 -17.99 0.48 -10.91
CA THR A 207 -16.58 0.58 -10.54
C THR A 207 -15.80 -0.65 -11.02
N THR A 208 -14.52 -0.45 -11.31
CA THR A 208 -13.55 -1.53 -11.53
C THR A 208 -12.79 -1.90 -10.26
N ASN A 209 -13.05 -1.21 -9.14
CA ASN A 209 -12.42 -1.51 -7.87
C ASN A 209 -13.00 -2.79 -7.23
N PRO A 210 -12.18 -3.55 -6.51
CA PRO A 210 -12.67 -4.70 -5.76
C PRO A 210 -13.61 -4.28 -4.62
N PRO A 211 -14.54 -5.17 -4.19
CA PRO A 211 -15.58 -4.84 -3.21
C PRO A 211 -15.04 -4.41 -1.84
N GLU A 212 -13.78 -4.67 -1.54
CA GLU A 212 -13.12 -4.27 -0.29
C GLU A 212 -12.71 -2.79 -0.26
N SER A 213 -12.66 -2.11 -1.42
CA SER A 213 -12.24 -0.70 -1.52
C SER A 213 -13.37 0.26 -1.14
N ARG A 214 -13.81 0.22 0.13
CA ARG A 214 -14.99 0.96 0.64
C ARG A 214 -14.66 2.23 1.41
N GLY A 215 -13.39 2.62 1.51
CA GLY A 215 -13.00 3.82 2.23
C GLY A 215 -13.13 3.72 3.76
N GLU A 216 -13.22 2.53 4.32
CA GLU A 216 -13.39 2.34 5.77
C GLU A 216 -12.26 2.98 6.56
N GLY A 217 -11.00 2.83 6.08
CA GLY A 217 -9.84 3.47 6.68
C GLY A 217 -9.90 5.00 6.61
N LEU A 218 -10.27 5.53 5.45
CA LEU A 218 -10.46 6.98 5.27
C LEU A 218 -11.52 7.53 6.24
N GLY A 219 -12.65 6.83 6.36
CA GLY A 219 -13.70 7.19 7.31
C GLY A 219 -13.25 7.16 8.76
N MET A 220 -12.45 6.16 9.17
CA MET A 220 -11.87 6.08 10.52
C MET A 220 -10.90 7.24 10.78
N ALA A 221 -10.02 7.55 9.83
CA ALA A 221 -9.08 8.64 9.94
C ALA A 221 -9.79 10.00 10.05
N ALA A 222 -10.81 10.24 9.23
CA ALA A 222 -11.63 11.45 9.27
C ALA A 222 -12.33 11.63 10.62
N ARG A 223 -12.94 10.57 11.18
CA ARG A 223 -13.58 10.62 12.50
C ARG A 223 -12.59 10.89 13.63
N ALA A 224 -11.35 10.49 13.47
CA ALA A 224 -10.27 10.78 14.39
C ALA A 224 -9.66 12.18 14.23
N GLY A 225 -10.15 12.98 13.27
CA GLY A 225 -9.71 14.35 13.05
C GLY A 225 -8.53 14.50 12.08
N ALA A 226 -8.20 13.48 11.30
CA ALA A 226 -7.19 13.61 10.25
C ALA A 226 -7.67 14.55 9.14
N ALA A 227 -6.74 15.32 8.58
CA ALA A 227 -6.99 16.10 7.37
C ALA A 227 -7.23 15.15 6.19
N ILE A 228 -8.29 15.43 5.43
CA ILE A 228 -8.62 14.73 4.19
C ILE A 228 -8.38 15.68 3.04
N ALA A 229 -7.62 15.23 2.04
CA ALA A 229 -7.35 15.99 0.83
C ALA A 229 -7.74 15.15 -0.39
N ASP A 230 -8.02 15.83 -1.50
CA ASP A 230 -8.26 15.26 -2.82
C ASP A 230 -9.37 14.18 -2.85
N ALA A 231 -10.39 14.32 -1.98
CA ALA A 231 -11.46 13.33 -1.84
C ALA A 231 -12.36 13.21 -3.08
N GLU A 232 -12.27 14.13 -4.02
CA GLU A 232 -12.93 14.10 -5.32
C GLU A 232 -12.30 13.14 -6.33
N PHE A 233 -11.07 12.73 -6.12
CA PHE A 233 -10.37 11.77 -6.98
C PHE A 233 -10.57 10.34 -6.45
N VAL A 234 -11.24 9.52 -7.27
CA VAL A 234 -11.62 8.13 -6.94
C VAL A 234 -11.02 7.17 -7.96
#